data_e72637fb4619888e01a9e61762921c02
#
_entry.id   e72637fb4619888e01a9e61762921c02
#
_cell.length_a   1.000
_cell.length_b   1.000
_cell.length_c   1.000
_cell.angle_alpha   90.00
_cell.angle_beta   90.00
_cell.angle_gamma   90.00
#
_symmetry.space_group_name_H-M   'P 1'
#
loop_
_entity.id
_entity.type
_entity.pdbx_description
1 polymer ?
#
loop_
_entity_poly.entity_id
_entity_poly.type
_entity_poly.pdbx_seq_one_letter_code
_entity_poly.pdbx_strand_id
1 'polypeptide(L)'
;TGDRCLRLDPATGRKLGEFKAPPLPGGKAGVWGYLACEKGTLYGSLANEEHVVKWRFAGKTDMSGQLTESVMLFALDALTGAVKWTLPARHSFRHNAIAIGGGKVFAIDRPIAEMDKITADEKKPVEHPKGILLALDAATGRVAWKEEKDVFGTVLVAGVRHDTLLMAYQATRFKLPSEKGGELAALRMSDGKPIWSKKAAYGSRPTLVDRTIYAQGGAWDLLTGEQQKFDLQRSYGCGQLACSAHLAVYRSATMGYKDFVSSKEGTSNYGGIRLGCWINAIPAGGLVLAPDATTGCTCSYLNQSWIALTPKE
;
A
#
# COMPACT_ATOMS: atom_id res chain seq x y z
N THR A 1 4.73 -6.21 15.50
CA THR A 1 4.89 -4.75 15.69
C THR A 1 6.20 -4.48 16.41
N GLY A 2 6.81 -3.35 16.13
CA GLY A 2 8.08 -2.97 16.72
C GLY A 2 9.27 -3.56 15.94
N ASP A 3 10.23 -4.13 16.65
CA ASP A 3 11.50 -4.64 16.11
C ASP A 3 11.44 -6.09 15.61
N ARG A 4 10.28 -6.76 15.71
CA ARG A 4 10.13 -8.20 15.47
C ARG A 4 9.08 -8.56 14.43
N CYS A 5 9.41 -9.51 13.58
CA CYS A 5 8.50 -10.18 12.67
C CYS A 5 8.31 -11.64 13.08
N LEU A 6 7.07 -12.06 13.26
CA LEU A 6 6.74 -13.43 13.64
C LEU A 6 6.44 -14.28 12.41
N ARG A 7 7.02 -15.46 12.36
CA ARG A 7 6.63 -16.52 11.43
C ARG A 7 5.70 -17.49 12.15
N LEU A 8 4.50 -17.66 11.61
CA LEU A 8 3.46 -18.50 12.19
C LEU A 8 3.16 -19.68 11.26
N ASP A 9 2.75 -20.79 11.84
CA ASP A 9 2.14 -21.91 11.14
C ASP A 9 0.75 -21.49 10.64
N PRO A 10 0.44 -21.58 9.35
CA PRO A 10 -0.83 -21.10 8.83
C PRO A 10 -2.05 -21.93 9.26
N ALA A 11 -1.86 -23.21 9.61
CA ALA A 11 -2.95 -24.09 10.02
C ALA A 11 -3.29 -23.94 11.50
N THR A 12 -2.29 -23.69 12.35
CA THR A 12 -2.45 -23.73 13.80
C THR A 12 -2.23 -22.38 14.49
N GLY A 13 -1.66 -21.39 13.79
CA GLY A 13 -1.24 -20.12 14.36
C GLY A 13 -0.02 -20.22 15.28
N ARG A 14 0.56 -21.41 15.44
CA ARG A 14 1.72 -21.62 16.30
C ARG A 14 2.94 -20.87 15.79
N LYS A 15 3.66 -20.20 16.70
CA LYS A 15 4.93 -19.53 16.37
C LYS A 15 5.97 -20.54 15.91
N LEU A 16 6.47 -20.38 14.69
CA LEU A 16 7.54 -21.17 14.08
C LEU A 16 8.91 -20.48 14.18
N GLY A 17 8.92 -19.16 14.25
CA GLY A 17 10.15 -18.38 14.31
C GLY A 17 9.88 -16.91 14.55
N GLU A 18 10.96 -16.19 14.75
CA GLU A 18 10.96 -14.74 14.96
C GLU A 18 12.19 -14.14 14.32
N PHE A 19 12.00 -13.09 13.56
CA PHE A 19 13.07 -12.37 12.89
C PHE A 19 13.17 -10.95 13.44
N LYS A 20 14.39 -10.50 13.68
CA LYS A 20 14.69 -9.10 13.96
C LYS A 20 15.00 -8.37 12.66
N ALA A 21 14.62 -7.11 12.59
CA ALA A 21 15.08 -6.25 11.51
C ALA A 21 16.60 -6.06 11.60
N PRO A 22 17.31 -5.88 10.47
CA PRO A 22 18.70 -5.48 10.50
C PRO A 22 18.86 -4.16 11.30
N PRO A 23 19.98 -3.97 12.02
CA PRO A 23 20.18 -2.72 12.73
C PRO A 23 20.36 -1.54 11.77
N LEU A 24 19.98 -0.37 12.22
CA LEU A 24 20.34 0.89 11.57
C LEU A 24 21.85 1.11 11.59
N PRO A 25 22.40 1.96 10.71
CA PRO A 25 23.77 2.43 10.83
C PRO A 25 24.04 2.92 12.26
N GLY A 26 25.15 2.48 12.87
CA GLY A 26 25.43 2.74 14.29
C GLY A 26 24.88 1.70 15.28
N GLY A 27 24.25 0.63 14.81
CA GLY A 27 23.84 -0.53 15.62
C GLY A 27 22.52 -0.35 16.38
N LYS A 28 21.81 0.77 16.20
CA LYS A 28 20.49 0.98 16.81
C LYS A 28 19.47 0.00 16.24
N ALA A 29 18.68 -0.63 17.10
CA ALA A 29 17.54 -1.45 16.65
C ALA A 29 16.52 -0.58 15.90
N GLY A 30 15.99 -1.09 14.79
CA GLY A 30 14.99 -0.40 14.01
C GLY A 30 13.61 -1.04 14.13
N VAL A 31 12.59 -0.29 13.76
CA VAL A 31 11.19 -0.72 13.74
C VAL A 31 10.82 -1.13 12.30
N TRP A 32 10.10 -2.25 12.17
CA TRP A 32 9.58 -2.70 10.88
C TRP A 32 8.57 -1.70 10.32
N GLY A 33 8.78 -1.28 9.07
CA GLY A 33 7.84 -0.43 8.32
C GLY A 33 7.00 -1.25 7.34
N TYR A 34 7.57 -1.60 6.20
CA TYR A 34 6.96 -2.43 5.16
C TYR A 34 7.30 -3.90 5.38
N LEU A 35 6.39 -4.78 4.98
CA LEU A 35 6.57 -6.24 5.04
C LEU A 35 5.93 -6.93 3.85
N ALA A 36 6.68 -7.78 3.17
CA ALA A 36 6.18 -8.69 2.14
C ALA A 36 7.03 -9.97 2.09
N CYS A 37 6.44 -11.06 1.62
CA CYS A 37 7.15 -12.31 1.43
C CYS A 37 6.86 -12.87 0.03
N GLU A 38 7.91 -13.17 -0.73
CA GLU A 38 7.81 -13.78 -2.05
C GLU A 38 8.93 -14.81 -2.23
N LYS A 39 8.57 -16.02 -2.69
CA LYS A 39 9.52 -17.09 -3.05
C LYS A 39 10.62 -17.33 -2.00
N GLY A 40 10.23 -17.44 -0.73
CA GLY A 40 11.16 -17.73 0.36
C GLY A 40 12.05 -16.54 0.77
N THR A 41 11.78 -15.35 0.28
CA THR A 41 12.45 -14.13 0.68
C THR A 41 11.48 -13.21 1.40
N LEU A 42 11.87 -12.77 2.59
CA LEU A 42 11.15 -11.80 3.40
C LEU A 42 11.74 -10.41 3.13
N TYR A 43 10.96 -9.55 2.51
CA TYR A 43 11.33 -8.16 2.26
C TYR A 43 10.77 -7.28 3.36
N GLY A 44 11.57 -6.34 3.82
CA GLY A 44 11.17 -5.41 4.85
C GLY A 44 11.78 -4.03 4.66
N SER A 45 11.32 -3.11 5.47
CA SER A 45 11.94 -1.79 5.58
C SER A 45 12.05 -1.37 7.04
N LEU A 46 13.00 -0.50 7.36
CA LEU A 46 13.11 0.15 8.66
C LEU A 46 12.39 1.48 8.63
N ALA A 47 11.38 1.62 9.48
CA ALA A 47 10.58 2.83 9.57
C ALA A 47 11.42 4.03 10.03
N ASN A 48 11.11 5.19 9.49
CA ASN A 48 11.66 6.46 9.92
C ASN A 48 10.90 6.95 11.15
N GLU A 49 11.44 6.70 12.35
CA GLU A 49 10.82 7.09 13.61
C GLU A 49 10.88 8.61 13.87
N GLU A 50 11.72 9.35 13.12
CA GLU A 50 11.78 10.81 13.19
C GLU A 50 10.68 11.50 12.38
N HIS A 51 10.05 10.75 11.46
CA HIS A 51 8.96 11.25 10.62
C HIS A 51 7.64 10.58 10.99
N VAL A 52 6.90 11.20 11.88
CA VAL A 52 5.61 10.72 12.36
C VAL A 52 4.50 11.62 11.83
N VAL A 53 3.62 11.06 11.00
CA VAL A 53 2.41 11.75 10.54
C VAL A 53 1.36 11.68 11.63
N LYS A 54 1.03 12.85 12.22
CA LYS A 54 0.04 12.95 13.28
C LYS A 54 -1.38 13.07 12.70
N TRP A 55 -2.28 12.23 13.18
CA TRP A 55 -3.68 12.31 12.84
C TRP A 55 -4.36 13.43 13.63
N ARG A 56 -4.93 14.43 12.97
CA ARG A 56 -5.52 15.62 13.60
C ARG A 56 -6.71 15.35 14.53
N PHE A 57 -7.30 14.17 14.46
CA PHE A 57 -8.42 13.76 15.33
C PHE A 57 -7.97 12.85 16.48
N ALA A 58 -6.70 12.66 16.65
CA ALA A 58 -6.11 11.59 17.43
C ALA A 58 -5.85 11.96 18.91
N GLY A 59 -6.44 12.99 19.43
CA GLY A 59 -6.23 13.34 20.85
C GLY A 59 -6.61 12.24 21.85
N LYS A 60 -7.06 11.07 21.42
CA LYS A 60 -7.59 10.02 22.32
C LYS A 60 -7.40 8.56 21.85
N THR A 61 -6.61 8.28 20.83
CA THR A 61 -6.46 6.89 20.33
C THR A 61 -5.01 6.54 20.01
N ASP A 62 -4.68 5.24 20.02
CA ASP A 62 -3.36 4.69 19.66
C ASP A 62 -2.94 4.99 18.21
N MET A 63 -3.83 5.56 17.41
CA MET A 63 -3.60 5.95 16.02
C MET A 63 -3.09 7.38 15.86
N SER A 64 -2.59 7.99 16.94
CA SER A 64 -2.10 9.38 16.95
C SER A 64 -0.84 9.62 16.14
N GLY A 65 -0.03 8.59 15.94
CA GLY A 65 1.19 8.66 15.17
C GLY A 65 1.26 7.53 14.15
N GLN A 66 1.60 7.85 12.91
CA GLN A 66 1.76 6.88 11.83
C GLN A 66 3.16 6.96 11.25
N LEU A 67 3.87 5.84 11.26
CA LEU A 67 5.14 5.68 10.57
C LEU A 67 4.83 5.32 9.11
N THR A 68 4.99 6.26 8.20
CA THR A 68 4.65 6.10 6.78
C THR A 68 5.86 5.96 5.87
N GLU A 69 7.04 6.23 6.41
CA GLU A 69 8.31 6.30 5.70
C GLU A 69 9.34 5.36 6.30
N SER A 70 10.32 4.98 5.51
CA SER A 70 11.44 4.14 5.91
C SER A 70 12.77 4.68 5.46
N VAL A 71 13.80 4.42 6.26
CA VAL A 71 15.18 4.84 6.01
C VAL A 71 16.05 3.76 5.37
N MET A 72 15.56 2.51 5.31
CA MET A 72 16.29 1.41 4.72
C MET A 72 15.33 0.32 4.21
N LEU A 73 15.62 -0.27 3.06
CA LEU A 73 15.05 -1.52 2.59
C LEU A 73 16.00 -2.68 2.88
N PHE A 74 15.45 -3.88 3.07
CA PHE A 74 16.25 -5.09 3.25
C PHE A 74 15.50 -6.35 2.80
N ALA A 75 16.27 -7.40 2.57
CA ALA A 75 15.73 -8.73 2.33
C ALA A 75 16.38 -9.75 3.27
N LEU A 76 15.58 -10.66 3.80
CA LEU A 76 16.00 -11.77 4.64
C LEU A 76 15.60 -13.09 3.98
N ASP A 77 16.31 -14.14 4.30
CA ASP A 77 15.83 -15.49 4.07
C ASP A 77 14.62 -15.76 4.98
N ALA A 78 13.49 -16.16 4.41
CA ALA A 78 12.24 -16.33 5.16
C ALA A 78 12.21 -17.56 6.09
N LEU A 79 13.19 -18.44 6.02
CA LEU A 79 13.33 -19.60 6.91
C LEU A 79 14.28 -19.32 8.05
N THR A 80 15.45 -18.77 7.74
CA THR A 80 16.56 -18.61 8.67
C THR A 80 16.65 -17.20 9.27
N GLY A 81 16.07 -16.19 8.61
CA GLY A 81 16.23 -14.77 8.97
C GLY A 81 17.59 -14.18 8.57
N ALA A 82 18.43 -14.94 7.85
CA ALA A 82 19.71 -14.43 7.37
C ALA A 82 19.52 -13.24 6.43
N VAL A 83 20.29 -12.17 6.65
CA VAL A 83 20.24 -10.98 5.79
C VAL A 83 20.82 -11.32 4.43
N LYS A 84 20.04 -11.12 3.36
CA LYS A 84 20.49 -11.26 1.98
C LYS A 84 21.09 -9.97 1.45
N TRP A 85 20.44 -8.85 1.70
CA TRP A 85 20.93 -7.53 1.34
C TRP A 85 20.22 -6.43 2.13
N THR A 86 20.83 -5.26 2.16
CA THR A 86 20.26 -4.01 2.71
C THR A 86 20.51 -2.88 1.73
N LEU A 87 19.59 -1.91 1.67
CA LEU A 87 19.72 -0.68 0.88
C LEU A 87 19.27 0.51 1.73
N PRO A 88 20.19 1.34 2.23
CA PRO A 88 19.82 2.61 2.85
C PRO A 88 19.14 3.54 1.86
N ALA A 89 18.13 4.29 2.31
CA ALA A 89 17.55 5.36 1.54
C ALA A 89 18.56 6.52 1.44
N ARG A 90 18.55 7.23 0.32
CA ARG A 90 19.20 8.53 0.23
C ARG A 90 18.43 9.58 1.03
N HIS A 91 17.08 9.48 0.96
CA HIS A 91 16.15 10.34 1.67
C HIS A 91 15.15 9.50 2.48
N SER A 92 14.16 8.91 1.83
CA SER A 92 13.08 8.17 2.49
C SER A 92 12.27 7.32 1.49
N PHE A 93 11.86 6.12 1.90
CA PHE A 93 10.95 5.25 1.14
C PHE A 93 9.55 5.30 1.76
N ARG A 94 8.54 5.77 1.04
CA ARG A 94 7.14 5.67 1.48
C ARG A 94 6.66 4.23 1.39
N HIS A 95 6.03 3.69 2.44
CA HIS A 95 5.61 2.28 2.49
C HIS A 95 4.69 1.89 1.34
N ASN A 96 3.77 2.78 0.93
CA ASN A 96 2.90 2.54 -0.20
C ASN A 96 3.60 2.63 -1.57
N ALA A 97 4.78 3.23 -1.63
CA ALA A 97 5.60 3.34 -2.83
C ALA A 97 6.70 2.28 -2.89
N ILE A 98 6.41 1.10 -2.34
CA ILE A 98 7.23 -0.11 -2.45
C ILE A 98 6.35 -1.18 -3.11
N ALA A 99 6.85 -1.83 -4.15
CA ALA A 99 6.20 -2.95 -4.83
C ALA A 99 7.19 -4.06 -5.14
N ILE A 100 6.73 -5.31 -5.12
CA ILE A 100 7.57 -6.48 -5.37
C ILE A 100 6.89 -7.33 -6.44
N GLY A 101 7.66 -7.81 -7.39
CA GLY A 101 7.16 -8.69 -8.44
C GLY A 101 8.12 -8.81 -9.61
N GLY A 102 8.00 -9.89 -10.38
CA GLY A 102 8.83 -10.12 -11.55
C GLY A 102 10.33 -10.22 -11.26
N GLY A 103 10.72 -10.68 -10.07
CA GLY A 103 12.11 -10.75 -9.64
C GLY A 103 12.73 -9.40 -9.30
N LYS A 104 11.93 -8.36 -9.08
CA LYS A 104 12.39 -7.01 -8.73
C LYS A 104 11.68 -6.48 -7.49
N VAL A 105 12.37 -5.58 -6.81
CA VAL A 105 11.81 -4.69 -5.78
C VAL A 105 11.84 -3.28 -6.32
N PHE A 106 10.69 -2.65 -6.39
CA PHE A 106 10.53 -1.26 -6.82
C PHE A 106 10.30 -0.38 -5.61
N ALA A 107 10.97 0.76 -5.55
CA ALA A 107 10.79 1.75 -4.49
C ALA A 107 11.05 3.17 -4.99
N ILE A 108 10.36 4.13 -4.42
CA ILE A 108 10.60 5.54 -4.67
C ILE A 108 11.32 6.14 -3.48
N ASP A 109 12.54 6.62 -3.70
CA ASP A 109 13.34 7.37 -2.72
C ASP A 109 13.12 8.87 -2.93
N ARG A 110 12.56 9.56 -1.94
CA ARG A 110 12.19 10.99 -2.01
C ARG A 110 12.48 11.70 -0.68
N PRO A 111 12.77 13.02 -0.70
CA PRO A 111 12.95 13.82 0.52
C PRO A 111 11.60 14.14 1.21
N ILE A 112 10.78 13.13 1.51
CA ILE A 112 9.41 13.28 1.99
C ILE A 112 9.38 13.84 3.40
N ALA A 113 10.17 13.25 4.31
CA ALA A 113 10.21 13.67 5.70
C ALA A 113 10.67 15.12 5.88
N GLU A 114 11.58 15.58 5.04
CA GLU A 114 12.09 16.96 5.05
C GLU A 114 10.99 17.94 4.61
N MET A 115 10.28 17.60 3.53
CA MET A 115 9.22 18.44 2.98
C MET A 115 7.99 18.52 3.88
N ASP A 116 7.63 17.43 4.55
CA ASP A 116 6.46 17.39 5.42
C ASP A 116 6.71 18.12 6.78
N LYS A 117 7.95 18.47 7.10
CA LYS A 117 8.30 19.35 8.22
C LYS A 117 7.99 20.83 7.94
N ILE A 118 7.79 21.20 6.68
CA ILE A 118 7.39 22.56 6.31
C ILE A 118 5.96 22.78 6.83
N THR A 119 5.81 23.72 7.74
CA THR A 119 4.50 24.01 8.36
C THR A 119 3.55 24.64 7.35
N ALA A 120 2.25 24.29 7.47
CA ALA A 120 1.19 24.83 6.62
C ALA A 120 1.01 26.36 6.70
N ASP A 121 1.68 27.01 7.63
CA ASP A 121 1.63 28.48 7.81
C ASP A 121 2.47 29.23 6.77
N GLU A 122 3.37 28.55 6.08
CA GLU A 122 4.06 29.16 4.95
C GLU A 122 3.11 29.19 3.72
N LYS A 123 2.45 30.34 3.51
CA LYS A 123 1.59 30.61 2.33
C LYS A 123 2.37 30.62 1.00
N LYS A 124 3.48 29.95 0.91
CA LYS A 124 4.29 29.80 -0.29
C LYS A 124 3.83 28.60 -1.10
N PRO A 125 3.85 28.65 -2.43
CA PRO A 125 3.66 27.47 -3.26
C PRO A 125 4.68 26.41 -2.85
N VAL A 126 4.20 25.20 -2.50
CA VAL A 126 5.09 24.10 -2.15
C VAL A 126 5.53 23.43 -3.44
N GLU A 127 6.80 23.44 -3.73
CA GLU A 127 7.38 22.61 -4.77
C GLU A 127 7.39 21.15 -4.29
N HIS A 128 6.71 20.28 -5.03
CA HIS A 128 6.71 18.85 -4.69
C HIS A 128 8.10 18.25 -4.92
N PRO A 129 8.68 17.54 -3.93
CA PRO A 129 10.00 16.98 -4.08
C PRO A 129 10.01 15.86 -5.11
N LYS A 130 10.94 15.94 -6.06
CA LYS A 130 11.20 14.85 -6.99
C LYS A 130 11.85 13.67 -6.27
N GLY A 131 11.57 12.49 -6.75
CA GLY A 131 12.16 11.25 -6.26
C GLY A 131 13.00 10.55 -7.30
N ILE A 132 13.56 9.44 -6.89
CA ILE A 132 14.20 8.46 -7.74
C ILE A 132 13.39 7.17 -7.61
N LEU A 133 12.85 6.70 -8.72
CA LEU A 133 12.26 5.36 -8.79
C LEU A 133 13.37 4.36 -9.05
N LEU A 134 13.54 3.45 -8.13
CA LEU A 134 14.53 2.37 -8.18
C LEU A 134 13.86 1.05 -8.52
N ALA A 135 14.47 0.27 -9.40
CA ALA A 135 14.20 -1.16 -9.55
C ALA A 135 15.44 -1.93 -9.13
N LEU A 136 15.30 -2.74 -8.11
CA LEU A 136 16.36 -3.57 -7.57
C LEU A 136 16.15 -5.01 -8.03
N ASP A 137 17.22 -5.72 -8.32
CA ASP A 137 17.19 -7.18 -8.40
C ASP A 137 16.80 -7.73 -7.02
N ALA A 138 15.75 -8.53 -6.99
CA ALA A 138 15.15 -8.99 -5.74
C ALA A 138 16.05 -9.93 -4.94
N ALA A 139 16.95 -10.66 -5.60
CA ALA A 139 17.86 -11.59 -4.94
C ALA A 139 19.09 -10.91 -4.33
N THR A 140 19.58 -9.85 -4.99
CA THR A 140 20.88 -9.23 -4.65
C THR A 140 20.77 -7.81 -4.10
N GLY A 141 19.63 -7.14 -4.26
CA GLY A 141 19.43 -5.73 -3.90
C GLY A 141 20.18 -4.74 -4.80
N ARG A 142 20.82 -5.21 -5.87
CA ARG A 142 21.51 -4.31 -6.81
C ARG A 142 20.52 -3.56 -7.68
N VAL A 143 20.82 -2.28 -7.94
CA VAL A 143 19.99 -1.46 -8.84
C VAL A 143 20.10 -2.02 -10.26
N ALA A 144 18.98 -2.48 -10.81
CA ALA A 144 18.86 -2.92 -12.20
C ALA A 144 18.65 -1.73 -13.13
N TRP A 145 17.80 -0.79 -12.73
CA TRP A 145 17.57 0.49 -13.41
C TRP A 145 17.02 1.54 -12.44
N LYS A 146 17.08 2.80 -12.84
CA LYS A 146 16.48 3.93 -12.12
C LYS A 146 15.84 4.92 -13.09
N GLU A 147 14.81 5.62 -12.61
CA GLU A 147 14.16 6.74 -13.30
C GLU A 147 14.14 7.95 -12.36
N GLU A 148 14.53 9.11 -12.86
CA GLU A 148 14.63 10.37 -12.09
C GLU A 148 13.72 11.46 -12.63
N LYS A 149 13.13 11.25 -13.83
CA LYS A 149 12.28 12.24 -14.47
C LYS A 149 10.84 12.10 -13.95
N ASP A 150 10.31 13.20 -13.42
CA ASP A 150 8.89 13.33 -13.02
C ASP A 150 8.41 12.27 -12.01
N VAL A 151 9.30 11.84 -11.11
CA VAL A 151 8.99 10.84 -10.09
C VAL A 151 8.40 11.52 -8.85
N PHE A 152 7.08 11.59 -8.80
CA PHE A 152 6.32 12.16 -7.67
C PHE A 152 5.36 11.15 -7.04
N GLY A 153 5.38 9.90 -7.48
CA GLY A 153 4.45 8.87 -7.03
C GLY A 153 4.51 8.62 -5.52
N THR A 154 3.37 8.26 -4.98
CA THR A 154 3.18 7.91 -3.56
C THR A 154 2.73 6.47 -3.38
N VAL A 155 2.36 5.80 -4.48
CA VAL A 155 1.92 4.40 -4.52
C VAL A 155 2.54 3.72 -5.73
N LEU A 156 3.05 2.51 -5.54
CA LEU A 156 3.49 1.61 -6.62
C LEU A 156 2.66 0.32 -6.61
N VAL A 157 2.35 -0.18 -7.80
CA VAL A 157 1.70 -1.49 -7.99
C VAL A 157 2.37 -2.22 -9.15
N ALA A 158 2.84 -3.44 -8.91
CA ALA A 158 3.50 -4.27 -9.93
C ALA A 158 2.48 -5.12 -10.70
N GLY A 159 2.32 -4.86 -11.98
CA GLY A 159 1.54 -5.65 -12.94
C GLY A 159 2.41 -6.67 -13.66
N VAL A 160 2.86 -7.69 -12.96
CA VAL A 160 3.89 -8.66 -13.43
C VAL A 160 3.52 -9.32 -14.75
N ARG A 161 2.25 -9.70 -14.93
CA ARG A 161 1.77 -10.35 -16.16
C ARG A 161 1.94 -9.48 -17.41
N HIS A 162 1.91 -8.17 -17.23
CA HIS A 162 1.95 -7.19 -18.31
C HIS A 162 3.26 -6.40 -18.37
N ASP A 163 4.28 -6.80 -17.62
CA ASP A 163 5.56 -6.06 -17.48
C ASP A 163 5.35 -4.56 -17.20
N THR A 164 4.33 -4.21 -16.39
CA THR A 164 3.92 -2.82 -16.19
C THR A 164 3.92 -2.46 -14.71
N LEU A 165 4.64 -1.39 -14.36
CA LEU A 165 4.63 -0.78 -13.04
C LEU A 165 3.71 0.43 -13.06
N LEU A 166 2.64 0.38 -12.27
CA LEU A 166 1.78 1.53 -12.04
C LEU A 166 2.38 2.42 -10.94
N MET A 167 2.58 3.68 -11.24
CA MET A 167 2.92 4.74 -10.29
C MET A 167 1.73 5.68 -10.14
N ALA A 168 1.14 5.71 -8.95
CA ALA A 168 0.00 6.56 -8.66
C ALA A 168 0.40 7.73 -7.76
N TYR A 169 -0.12 8.90 -8.11
CA TYR A 169 0.09 10.17 -7.42
C TYR A 169 -1.13 10.40 -6.52
N GLN A 170 -1.15 9.70 -5.40
CA GLN A 170 -2.26 9.80 -4.46
C GLN A 170 -1.92 10.78 -3.35
N ALA A 171 -2.66 11.89 -3.27
CA ALA A 171 -2.66 12.72 -2.08
C ALA A 171 -3.57 12.08 -1.02
N THR A 172 -3.12 12.07 0.22
CA THR A 172 -3.95 11.69 1.35
C THR A 172 -4.88 12.85 1.74
N ARG A 173 -5.85 12.55 2.60
CA ARG A 173 -6.71 13.59 3.18
C ARG A 173 -5.94 14.62 4.03
N PHE A 174 -4.68 14.34 4.38
CA PHE A 174 -3.82 15.26 5.11
C PHE A 174 -3.24 16.36 4.22
N LYS A 175 -3.19 16.13 2.89
CA LYS A 175 -2.60 17.05 1.92
C LYS A 175 -1.21 17.48 2.36
N LEU A 176 -0.36 16.50 2.64
CA LEU A 176 1.02 16.75 3.04
C LEU A 176 1.80 17.44 1.91
N PRO A 177 2.77 18.29 2.21
CA PRO A 177 3.56 18.98 1.19
C PRO A 177 4.28 18.04 0.22
N SER A 178 4.63 16.84 0.66
CA SER A 178 5.24 15.81 -0.19
C SER A 178 4.29 15.18 -1.21
N GLU A 179 2.98 15.40 -1.09
CA GLU A 179 1.96 14.70 -1.87
C GLU A 179 1.48 15.52 -3.07
N LYS A 180 1.83 15.08 -4.28
CA LYS A 180 1.19 15.49 -5.52
C LYS A 180 0.08 14.50 -5.83
N GLY A 181 -1.14 14.96 -6.08
CA GLY A 181 -2.29 14.11 -6.38
C GLY A 181 -2.73 14.17 -7.84
N GLY A 182 -3.74 13.35 -8.19
CA GLY A 182 -4.51 13.52 -9.42
C GLY A 182 -3.83 13.03 -10.70
N GLU A 183 -2.92 12.06 -10.61
CA GLU A 183 -2.22 11.50 -11.77
C GLU A 183 -1.99 9.99 -11.61
N LEU A 184 -2.02 9.28 -12.73
CA LEU A 184 -1.54 7.91 -12.87
C LEU A 184 -0.48 7.87 -13.96
N ALA A 185 0.57 7.09 -13.74
CA ALA A 185 1.60 6.84 -14.74
C ALA A 185 1.94 5.35 -14.77
N ALA A 186 2.29 4.84 -15.92
CA ALA A 186 2.76 3.48 -16.12
C ALA A 186 4.15 3.47 -16.74
N LEU A 187 4.99 2.59 -16.22
CA LEU A 187 6.35 2.36 -16.72
C LEU A 187 6.52 0.86 -16.99
N ARG A 188 7.45 0.51 -17.85
CA ARG A 188 7.83 -0.88 -18.06
C ARG A 188 8.66 -1.38 -16.88
N MET A 189 8.28 -2.52 -16.29
CA MET A 189 9.00 -3.08 -15.14
C MET A 189 10.40 -3.57 -15.48
N SER A 190 10.59 -4.05 -16.72
CA SER A 190 11.86 -4.61 -17.15
C SER A 190 12.98 -3.57 -17.28
N ASP A 191 12.70 -2.37 -17.80
CA ASP A 191 13.70 -1.34 -18.14
C ASP A 191 13.37 0.08 -17.66
N GLY A 192 12.23 0.30 -17.01
CA GLY A 192 11.82 1.60 -16.47
C GLY A 192 11.29 2.60 -17.49
N LYS A 193 11.18 2.23 -18.78
CA LYS A 193 10.70 3.18 -19.80
C LYS A 193 9.26 3.59 -19.56
N PRO A 194 8.92 4.88 -19.60
CA PRO A 194 7.56 5.36 -19.51
C PRO A 194 6.69 4.77 -20.62
N ILE A 195 5.48 4.34 -20.28
CA ILE A 195 4.46 3.88 -21.22
C ILE A 195 3.44 4.99 -21.43
N TRP A 196 2.87 5.51 -20.34
CA TRP A 196 1.94 6.64 -20.36
C TRP A 196 1.93 7.37 -19.01
N SER A 197 1.47 8.64 -19.03
CA SER A 197 1.12 9.43 -17.84
C SER A 197 -0.13 10.23 -18.15
N LYS A 198 -1.14 10.18 -17.27
CA LYS A 198 -2.44 10.83 -17.45
C LYS A 198 -2.98 11.39 -16.15
N LYS A 199 -3.68 12.53 -16.26
CA LYS A 199 -4.49 13.04 -15.16
C LYS A 199 -5.63 12.06 -14.86
N ALA A 200 -5.87 11.79 -13.57
CA ALA A 200 -6.90 10.88 -13.11
C ALA A 200 -7.43 11.35 -11.76
N ALA A 201 -8.75 11.48 -11.65
CA ALA A 201 -9.40 11.86 -10.40
C ALA A 201 -9.81 10.59 -9.63
N TYR A 202 -9.19 10.33 -8.50
CA TYR A 202 -9.51 9.18 -7.65
C TYR A 202 -9.29 9.50 -6.16
N GLY A 203 -10.08 8.85 -5.30
CA GLY A 203 -10.11 9.14 -3.86
C GLY A 203 -9.53 8.03 -2.97
N SER A 204 -9.09 6.91 -3.53
CA SER A 204 -8.51 5.80 -2.77
C SER A 204 -7.24 5.28 -3.42
N ARG A 205 -6.44 4.52 -2.67
CA ARG A 205 -5.29 3.80 -3.23
C ARG A 205 -5.74 2.91 -4.39
N PRO A 206 -5.13 3.03 -5.57
CA PRO A 206 -5.44 2.16 -6.70
C PRO A 206 -5.09 0.70 -6.39
N THR A 207 -5.95 -0.20 -6.86
CA THR A 207 -5.76 -1.65 -6.81
C THR A 207 -5.76 -2.18 -8.24
N LEU A 208 -4.85 -3.08 -8.56
CA LEU A 208 -4.74 -3.69 -9.87
C LEU A 208 -5.35 -5.09 -9.86
N VAL A 209 -6.26 -5.34 -10.80
CA VAL A 209 -6.78 -6.68 -11.08
C VAL A 209 -6.54 -6.97 -12.56
N ASP A 210 -5.60 -7.85 -12.83
CA ASP A 210 -5.08 -8.16 -14.15
C ASP A 210 -4.69 -6.90 -14.95
N ARG A 211 -5.50 -6.46 -15.88
CA ARG A 211 -5.27 -5.29 -16.74
C ARG A 211 -6.02 -4.04 -16.26
N THR A 212 -6.88 -4.16 -15.28
CA THR A 212 -7.73 -3.03 -14.84
C THR A 212 -7.24 -2.46 -13.52
N ILE A 213 -7.04 -1.15 -13.50
CA ILE A 213 -6.76 -0.34 -12.31
C ILE A 213 -8.09 0.10 -11.73
N TYR A 214 -8.41 -0.27 -10.50
CA TYR A 214 -9.61 0.16 -9.77
C TYR A 214 -9.27 1.12 -8.64
N ALA A 215 -10.04 2.20 -8.53
CA ALA A 215 -9.99 3.09 -7.37
C ALA A 215 -11.38 3.71 -7.13
N GLN A 216 -11.58 4.31 -5.97
CA GLN A 216 -12.77 5.13 -5.77
C GLN A 216 -12.71 6.35 -6.69
N GLY A 217 -13.64 6.46 -7.62
CA GLY A 217 -13.70 7.49 -8.64
C GLY A 217 -13.53 6.98 -10.07
N GLY A 218 -13.10 5.72 -10.27
CA GLY A 218 -13.02 5.16 -11.62
C GLY A 218 -12.26 3.85 -11.74
N ALA A 219 -12.19 3.40 -12.97
CA ALA A 219 -11.30 2.35 -13.42
C ALA A 219 -10.53 2.81 -14.67
N TRP A 220 -9.34 2.27 -14.88
CA TRP A 220 -8.49 2.60 -16.01
C TRP A 220 -7.81 1.36 -16.55
N ASP A 221 -7.55 1.36 -17.84
CA ASP A 221 -6.76 0.32 -18.49
C ASP A 221 -5.27 0.51 -18.12
N LEU A 222 -4.63 -0.55 -17.65
CA LEU A 222 -3.23 -0.52 -17.23
C LEU A 222 -2.26 -0.18 -18.36
N LEU A 223 -2.55 -0.64 -19.58
CA LEU A 223 -1.63 -0.51 -20.72
C LEU A 223 -1.78 0.81 -21.47
N THR A 224 -2.96 1.43 -21.42
CA THR A 224 -3.26 2.66 -22.16
C THR A 224 -3.55 3.86 -21.26
N GLY A 225 -3.87 3.63 -19.99
CA GLY A 225 -4.34 4.66 -19.06
C GLY A 225 -5.70 5.24 -19.41
N GLU A 226 -6.45 4.61 -20.30
CA GLU A 226 -7.79 5.05 -20.66
C GLU A 226 -8.80 4.73 -19.58
N GLN A 227 -9.63 5.72 -19.26
CA GLN A 227 -10.67 5.54 -18.27
C GLN A 227 -11.75 4.61 -18.83
N GLN A 228 -12.15 3.65 -18.01
CA GLN A 228 -13.19 2.67 -18.32
C GLN A 228 -14.47 3.01 -17.53
N LYS A 229 -15.62 2.54 -18.03
CA LYS A 229 -16.87 2.62 -17.28
C LYS A 229 -16.72 1.80 -16.00
N PHE A 230 -16.85 2.45 -14.89
CA PHE A 230 -16.82 1.81 -13.57
C PHE A 230 -17.78 2.53 -12.64
N ASP A 231 -18.84 1.84 -12.27
CA ASP A 231 -19.83 2.32 -11.33
C ASP A 231 -19.56 1.73 -9.95
N LEU A 232 -18.94 2.53 -9.10
CA LEU A 232 -18.72 2.23 -7.69
C LEU A 232 -19.39 3.31 -6.85
N GLN A 233 -20.57 3.03 -6.38
CA GLN A 233 -21.25 3.88 -5.42
C GLN A 233 -20.88 3.44 -4.00
N ARG A 234 -20.27 4.34 -3.26
CA ARG A 234 -19.89 4.11 -1.87
C ARG A 234 -20.62 5.12 -1.00
N SER A 235 -21.38 4.64 -0.03
CA SER A 235 -22.06 5.54 0.88
C SER A 235 -21.07 6.13 1.89
N TYR A 236 -20.96 5.57 3.04
CA TYR A 236 -20.14 6.09 4.13
C TYR A 236 -19.07 5.09 4.51
N GLY A 237 -17.84 5.54 4.69
CA GLY A 237 -16.77 4.70 5.20
C GLY A 237 -15.37 5.14 4.80
N CYS A 238 -14.40 4.77 5.64
CA CYS A 238 -12.97 4.94 5.40
C CYS A 238 -12.40 3.67 4.73
N GLY A 239 -11.12 3.67 4.42
CA GLY A 239 -10.38 2.52 3.91
C GLY A 239 -10.40 2.42 2.39
N GLN A 240 -9.78 1.38 1.90
CA GLN A 240 -9.47 1.18 0.48
C GLN A 240 -10.34 0.06 -0.09
N LEU A 241 -10.26 -0.15 -1.40
CA LEU A 241 -10.81 -1.31 -2.05
C LEU A 241 -9.86 -2.50 -1.81
N ALA A 242 -10.41 -3.65 -1.43
CA ALA A 242 -9.70 -4.92 -1.43
C ALA A 242 -10.29 -5.77 -2.55
N CYS A 243 -9.48 -6.13 -3.54
CA CYS A 243 -9.94 -6.80 -4.74
C CYS A 243 -9.37 -8.21 -4.88
N SER A 244 -10.18 -9.12 -5.40
CA SER A 244 -9.77 -10.36 -6.05
C SER A 244 -10.05 -10.28 -7.55
N ALA A 245 -9.85 -11.36 -8.28
CA ALA A 245 -10.15 -11.41 -9.71
C ALA A 245 -11.63 -11.11 -10.04
N HIS A 246 -12.55 -11.41 -9.12
CA HIS A 246 -13.98 -11.35 -9.38
C HIS A 246 -14.76 -10.42 -8.44
N LEU A 247 -14.11 -9.89 -7.41
CA LEU A 247 -14.80 -9.19 -6.35
C LEU A 247 -13.98 -8.02 -5.82
N ALA A 248 -14.59 -6.85 -5.68
CA ALA A 248 -14.10 -5.78 -4.83
C ALA A 248 -14.92 -5.73 -3.54
N VAL A 249 -14.24 -5.62 -2.41
CA VAL A 249 -14.87 -5.47 -1.08
C VAL A 249 -14.34 -4.19 -0.44
N TYR A 250 -15.23 -3.46 0.21
CA TYR A 250 -14.91 -2.18 0.83
C TYR A 250 -15.96 -1.82 1.87
N ARG A 251 -15.66 -0.87 2.71
CA ARG A 251 -16.66 -0.34 3.61
C ARG A 251 -17.58 0.65 2.89
N SER A 252 -18.91 0.42 2.98
CA SER A 252 -19.96 1.28 2.48
C SER A 252 -21.10 1.28 3.50
N ALA A 253 -20.94 2.02 4.60
CA ALA A 253 -21.64 1.93 5.88
C ALA A 253 -21.39 0.56 6.56
N THR A 254 -21.92 -0.51 6.02
CA THR A 254 -21.57 -1.92 6.30
C THR A 254 -20.54 -2.41 5.29
N MET A 255 -20.36 -3.71 5.11
CA MET A 255 -19.52 -4.28 4.09
C MET A 255 -20.20 -4.13 2.72
N GLY A 256 -19.65 -3.25 1.90
CA GLY A 256 -20.03 -3.11 0.50
C GLY A 256 -19.18 -4.02 -0.39
N TYR A 257 -19.76 -4.47 -1.49
CA TYR A 257 -19.04 -5.22 -2.50
C TYR A 257 -19.52 -4.91 -3.91
N LYS A 258 -18.65 -5.08 -4.85
CA LYS A 258 -18.92 -5.07 -6.30
C LYS A 258 -18.46 -6.39 -6.88
N ASP A 259 -19.40 -7.11 -7.48
CA ASP A 259 -19.11 -8.30 -8.27
C ASP A 259 -18.66 -7.85 -9.67
N PHE A 260 -17.47 -8.28 -10.09
CA PHE A 260 -16.94 -7.95 -11.42
C PHE A 260 -17.46 -8.88 -12.54
N VAL A 261 -18.09 -9.98 -12.17
CA VAL A 261 -18.60 -10.98 -13.11
C VAL A 261 -20.06 -10.71 -13.46
N SER A 262 -20.84 -10.27 -12.48
CA SER A 262 -22.25 -9.95 -12.69
C SER A 262 -22.44 -8.62 -13.40
N SER A 263 -23.48 -8.51 -14.20
CA SER A 263 -23.89 -7.25 -14.85
C SER A 263 -24.53 -6.25 -13.90
N LYS A 264 -24.67 -6.58 -12.60
CA LYS A 264 -25.31 -5.71 -11.61
C LYS A 264 -24.50 -4.43 -11.42
N GLU A 265 -25.12 -3.31 -11.72
CA GLU A 265 -24.55 -1.99 -11.49
C GLU A 265 -24.56 -1.60 -9.99
N GLY A 266 -23.69 -0.65 -9.63
CA GLY A 266 -23.60 -0.09 -8.29
C GLY A 266 -22.95 -1.03 -7.26
N THR A 267 -23.24 -0.74 -6.00
CA THR A 267 -22.73 -1.44 -4.82
C THR A 267 -23.81 -2.33 -4.23
N SER A 268 -23.47 -3.56 -3.93
CA SER A 268 -24.26 -4.40 -3.03
C SER A 268 -23.69 -4.30 -1.61
N ASN A 269 -24.57 -4.48 -0.60
CA ASN A 269 -24.16 -4.42 0.78
C ASN A 269 -24.52 -5.72 1.53
N TYR A 270 -23.59 -6.17 2.34
CA TYR A 270 -23.79 -7.21 3.33
C TYR A 270 -24.25 -6.55 4.62
N GLY A 271 -25.55 -6.59 4.91
CA GLY A 271 -26.11 -6.02 6.12
C GLY A 271 -25.54 -6.64 7.39
N GLY A 272 -25.36 -5.84 8.42
CA GLY A 272 -24.93 -6.33 9.73
C GLY A 272 -23.44 -6.60 9.90
N ILE A 273 -22.65 -6.64 8.82
CA ILE A 273 -21.19 -6.79 8.88
C ILE A 273 -20.54 -5.45 8.58
N ARG A 274 -19.72 -4.96 9.49
CA ARG A 274 -18.96 -3.73 9.30
C ARG A 274 -17.47 -4.01 9.24
N LEU A 275 -16.85 -3.61 8.16
CA LEU A 275 -15.39 -3.64 8.02
C LEU A 275 -14.73 -2.56 8.88
N GLY A 276 -13.54 -2.83 9.36
CA GLY A 276 -12.69 -1.83 9.97
C GLY A 276 -12.32 -0.70 9.01
N CYS A 277 -11.95 0.45 9.56
CA CYS A 277 -11.65 1.64 8.76
C CYS A 277 -10.38 1.49 7.91
N TRP A 278 -9.39 0.76 8.41
CA TRP A 278 -8.07 0.65 7.81
C TRP A 278 -7.73 -0.79 7.39
N ILE A 279 -8.23 -1.77 8.13
CA ILE A 279 -8.13 -3.18 7.78
C ILE A 279 -9.49 -3.57 7.23
N ASN A 280 -9.58 -3.64 5.91
CA ASN A 280 -10.78 -4.06 5.20
C ASN A 280 -10.94 -5.59 5.24
N ALA A 281 -11.93 -6.10 4.51
CA ALA A 281 -11.98 -7.51 4.18
C ALA A 281 -10.79 -7.93 3.31
N ILE A 282 -10.46 -9.19 3.38
CA ILE A 282 -9.41 -9.83 2.59
C ILE A 282 -10.05 -10.93 1.75
N PRO A 283 -10.30 -10.70 0.44
CA PRO A 283 -10.75 -11.76 -0.45
C PRO A 283 -9.55 -12.64 -0.82
N ALA A 284 -9.50 -13.85 -0.28
CA ALA A 284 -8.41 -14.79 -0.51
C ALA A 284 -8.88 -16.24 -0.36
N GLY A 285 -8.33 -17.16 -1.18
CA GLY A 285 -8.56 -18.59 -1.06
C GLY A 285 -10.03 -19.03 -1.16
N GLY A 286 -10.85 -18.32 -1.96
CA GLY A 286 -12.28 -18.57 -2.05
C GLY A 286 -13.12 -18.04 -0.89
N LEU A 287 -12.49 -17.32 0.03
CA LEU A 287 -13.15 -16.72 1.20
C LEU A 287 -13.10 -15.18 1.12
N VAL A 288 -14.02 -14.54 1.83
CA VAL A 288 -13.90 -13.15 2.22
C VAL A 288 -13.74 -13.09 3.74
N LEU A 289 -12.56 -12.72 4.19
CA LEU A 289 -12.21 -12.59 5.60
C LEU A 289 -12.45 -11.16 6.04
N ALA A 290 -13.31 -10.95 7.04
CA ALA A 290 -13.59 -9.65 7.64
C ALA A 290 -13.08 -9.64 9.09
N PRO A 291 -11.82 -9.19 9.32
CA PRO A 291 -11.27 -9.11 10.66
C PRO A 291 -11.96 -8.03 11.49
N ASP A 292 -12.01 -8.21 12.80
CA ASP A 292 -12.34 -7.11 13.69
C ASP A 292 -11.22 -6.08 13.67
N ALA A 293 -11.53 -4.91 13.19
CA ALA A 293 -10.64 -3.75 13.16
C ALA A 293 -11.41 -2.49 13.57
N THR A 294 -12.27 -2.64 14.55
CA THR A 294 -13.20 -1.60 14.99
C THR A 294 -12.83 -0.96 16.33
N THR A 295 -11.78 -1.45 17.00
CA THR A 295 -11.28 -0.94 18.28
C THR A 295 -11.03 0.57 18.21
N GLY A 296 -11.56 1.30 19.17
CA GLY A 296 -11.45 2.76 19.25
C GLY A 296 -12.30 3.53 18.22
N CYS A 297 -13.11 2.86 17.42
CA CYS A 297 -13.99 3.52 16.46
C CYS A 297 -15.39 3.76 17.03
N THR A 298 -15.91 4.98 16.87
CA THR A 298 -17.24 5.39 17.36
C THR A 298 -18.36 5.16 16.34
N CYS A 299 -18.07 4.65 15.15
CA CYS A 299 -19.08 4.39 14.13
C CYS A 299 -19.97 3.21 14.50
N SER A 300 -21.20 3.19 13.98
CA SER A 300 -22.19 2.13 14.22
C SER A 300 -21.79 0.76 13.65
N TYR A 301 -22.42 -0.30 14.13
CA TYR A 301 -22.29 -1.68 13.64
C TYR A 301 -20.93 -2.33 13.87
N LEU A 302 -20.36 -2.17 15.07
CA LEU A 302 -19.12 -2.86 15.47
C LEU A 302 -19.34 -4.38 15.48
N ASN A 303 -18.50 -5.13 14.75
CA ASN A 303 -18.62 -6.59 14.72
C ASN A 303 -18.08 -7.25 15.98
N GLN A 304 -16.97 -6.76 16.50
CA GLN A 304 -16.23 -7.35 17.65
C GLN A 304 -15.92 -8.85 17.44
N SER A 305 -15.78 -9.28 16.20
CA SER A 305 -15.53 -10.66 15.80
C SER A 305 -14.81 -10.75 14.46
N TRP A 306 -14.17 -11.87 14.24
CA TRP A 306 -13.66 -12.25 12.92
C TRP A 306 -14.73 -13.04 12.18
N ILE A 307 -14.97 -12.70 10.93
CA ILE A 307 -15.98 -13.32 10.09
C ILE A 307 -15.31 -13.83 8.83
N ALA A 308 -15.61 -15.07 8.45
CA ALA A 308 -15.24 -15.65 7.17
C ALA A 308 -16.53 -15.93 6.38
N LEU A 309 -16.63 -15.41 5.17
CA LEU A 309 -17.75 -15.66 4.26
C LEU A 309 -17.27 -16.64 3.18
N THR A 310 -18.06 -17.67 2.94
CA THR A 310 -17.89 -18.60 1.83
C THR A 310 -18.89 -18.28 0.70
N PRO A 311 -18.60 -18.62 -0.55
CA PRO A 311 -19.62 -18.63 -1.59
C PRO A 311 -20.77 -19.55 -1.16
N LYS A 312 -21.99 -19.17 -1.55
CA LYS A 312 -23.14 -20.08 -1.45
C LYS A 312 -23.03 -21.07 -2.59
N GLU A 313 -23.14 -22.37 -2.27
CA GLU A 313 -23.27 -23.43 -3.27
C GLU A 313 -24.52 -23.25 -4.13
#